data_a657425ae6936577ab3bdbb853b15149
#
_entry.id   a657425ae6936577ab3bdbb853b15149
#
_cell.length_a   1.000
_cell.length_b   1.000
_cell.length_c   1.000
_cell.angle_alpha   90.00
_cell.angle_beta   90.00
_cell.angle_gamma   90.00
#
_symmetry.space_group_name_H-M   'P 1'
#
loop_
_entity.id
_entity.type
_entity.pdbx_description
1 polymer ?
#
loop_
_entity_poly.entity_id
_entity_poly.type
_entity_poly.pdbx_seq_one_letter_code
_entity_poly.pdbx_strand_id
1 'polypeptide(L)'
;KKVVVLSTDKAAYPINAMGMTKALMEKLAVSKARDSRVMQNGGVICATRYGNVMCSRGSIIPLFIKQIKEGVPMTVTIPEMTRFMMSLDDAVNLVLYAFEHAEPGDLFVQKAPAATIIDLATAVRELFHANNEIKIIGARHGEKMYETLCTKEEMSKAFDLGDFYRVPADFRDLNYTKYIQKDGPKLIEDEYNSANTRRLSVDELKQLLLSLDYVRDELKNY
;
A
#
# COMPACT_ATOMS: atom_id res chain seq x y z
N LYS A 1 9.33 15.20 -19.86
CA LYS A 1 9.74 15.06 -18.44
C LYS A 1 8.61 14.38 -17.68
N LYS A 2 8.95 13.44 -16.78
CA LYS A 2 7.95 12.76 -15.94
C LYS A 2 8.13 13.12 -14.47
N VAL A 3 7.01 13.21 -13.74
CA VAL A 3 6.94 13.41 -12.30
C VAL A 3 6.04 12.33 -11.72
N VAL A 4 6.57 11.57 -10.77
CA VAL A 4 5.80 10.58 -10.01
C VAL A 4 5.57 11.10 -8.59
N VAL A 5 4.31 11.24 -8.22
CA VAL A 5 3.89 11.72 -6.89
C VAL A 5 3.68 10.51 -5.99
N LEU A 6 4.42 10.44 -4.88
CA LEU A 6 4.38 9.31 -3.97
C LEU A 6 3.22 9.48 -2.97
N SER A 7 2.23 8.60 -3.07
CA SER A 7 1.06 8.56 -2.19
C SER A 7 1.06 7.29 -1.31
N THR A 8 -0.05 6.98 -0.69
CA THR A 8 -0.19 5.94 0.34
C THR A 8 -1.61 5.40 0.36
N ASP A 9 -1.79 4.17 0.86
CA ASP A 9 -3.07 3.57 1.23
C ASP A 9 -3.98 4.50 2.06
N LYS A 10 -3.39 5.37 2.87
CA LYS A 10 -4.13 6.30 3.73
C LYS A 10 -4.83 7.44 2.97
N ALA A 11 -4.50 7.62 1.67
CA ALA A 11 -5.21 8.52 0.78
C ALA A 11 -6.55 7.92 0.29
N ALA A 12 -6.67 6.57 0.27
CA ALA A 12 -7.93 5.89 0.02
C ALA A 12 -8.77 5.89 1.30
N TYR A 13 -10.00 6.40 1.25
CA TYR A 13 -10.89 6.58 2.40
C TYR A 13 -10.18 7.24 3.60
N PRO A 14 -9.72 8.49 3.48
CA PRO A 14 -8.90 9.14 4.49
C PRO A 14 -9.71 9.44 5.75
N ILE A 15 -9.18 9.06 6.92
CA ILE A 15 -9.82 9.26 8.23
C ILE A 15 -9.06 10.23 9.14
N ASN A 16 -7.87 10.67 8.73
CA ASN A 16 -7.04 11.59 9.50
C ASN A 16 -6.40 12.66 8.60
N ALA A 17 -5.81 13.69 9.21
CA ALA A 17 -5.24 14.84 8.49
C ALA A 17 -4.16 14.41 7.48
N MET A 18 -3.31 13.43 7.82
CA MET A 18 -2.27 12.93 6.89
C MET A 18 -2.90 12.26 5.67
N GLY A 19 -3.88 11.37 5.85
CA GLY A 19 -4.60 10.76 4.74
C GLY A 19 -5.34 11.80 3.87
N MET A 20 -5.99 12.79 4.50
CA MET A 20 -6.69 13.88 3.78
C MET A 20 -5.74 14.73 2.95
N THR A 21 -4.58 15.09 3.49
CA THR A 21 -3.57 15.87 2.74
C THR A 21 -2.97 15.06 1.59
N LYS A 22 -2.77 13.75 1.76
CA LYS A 22 -2.32 12.86 0.68
C LYS A 22 -3.38 12.69 -0.41
N ALA A 23 -4.65 12.54 -0.04
CA ALA A 23 -5.75 12.49 -1.00
C ALA A 23 -5.85 13.80 -1.80
N LEU A 24 -5.72 14.96 -1.14
CA LEU A 24 -5.69 16.25 -1.81
C LEU A 24 -4.48 16.38 -2.74
N MET A 25 -3.30 15.91 -2.33
CA MET A 25 -2.09 15.88 -3.15
C MET A 25 -2.32 15.08 -4.45
N GLU A 26 -2.98 13.91 -4.40
CA GLU A 26 -3.33 13.13 -5.60
C GLU A 26 -4.25 13.93 -6.54
N LYS A 27 -5.27 14.59 -6.00
CA LYS A 27 -6.16 15.43 -6.82
C LYS A 27 -5.44 16.62 -7.46
N LEU A 28 -4.48 17.23 -6.75
CA LEU A 28 -3.62 18.28 -7.30
C LEU A 28 -2.70 17.73 -8.40
N ALA A 29 -2.14 16.53 -8.24
CA ALA A 29 -1.32 15.88 -9.27
C ALA A 29 -2.13 15.65 -10.55
N VAL A 30 -3.35 15.11 -10.45
CA VAL A 30 -4.26 14.93 -11.59
C VAL A 30 -4.62 16.26 -12.22
N SER A 31 -4.94 17.28 -11.42
CA SER A 31 -5.24 18.63 -11.92
C SER A 31 -4.05 19.23 -12.68
N LYS A 32 -2.83 19.05 -12.16
CA LYS A 32 -1.61 19.53 -12.82
C LYS A 32 -1.27 18.73 -14.08
N ALA A 33 -1.57 17.45 -14.11
CA ALA A 33 -1.42 16.63 -15.31
C ALA A 33 -2.26 17.14 -16.50
N ARG A 34 -3.37 17.84 -16.21
CA ARG A 34 -4.24 18.46 -17.21
C ARG A 34 -3.80 19.85 -17.68
N ASP A 35 -2.80 20.46 -17.03
CA ASP A 35 -2.33 21.81 -17.40
C ASP A 35 -1.79 21.76 -18.84
N SER A 36 -2.37 22.58 -19.71
CA SER A 36 -2.03 22.63 -21.14
C SER A 36 -0.53 22.86 -21.39
N ARG A 37 0.11 23.66 -20.54
CA ARG A 37 1.57 23.91 -20.63
C ARG A 37 2.38 22.64 -20.32
N VAL A 38 1.91 21.80 -19.38
CA VAL A 38 2.55 20.52 -19.07
C VAL A 38 2.41 19.57 -20.25
N MET A 39 1.19 19.42 -20.77
CA MET A 39 0.90 18.52 -21.88
C MET A 39 1.60 18.93 -23.19
N GLN A 40 1.56 20.22 -23.55
CA GLN A 40 2.24 20.74 -24.76
C GLN A 40 3.75 20.52 -24.74
N ASN A 41 4.36 20.53 -23.56
CA ASN A 41 5.79 20.22 -23.40
C ASN A 41 6.09 18.74 -23.23
N GLY A 42 5.15 17.84 -23.50
CA GLY A 42 5.32 16.39 -23.34
C GLY A 42 5.60 15.97 -21.89
N GLY A 43 5.09 16.75 -20.92
CA GLY A 43 5.20 16.44 -19.50
C GLY A 43 4.16 15.42 -19.06
N VAL A 44 4.56 14.46 -18.23
CA VAL A 44 3.66 13.48 -17.60
C VAL A 44 3.75 13.65 -16.09
N ILE A 45 2.63 13.84 -15.44
CA ILE A 45 2.51 13.81 -13.97
C ILE A 45 1.56 12.67 -13.63
N CYS A 46 2.01 11.73 -12.79
CA CYS A 46 1.24 10.58 -12.32
C CYS A 46 1.46 10.39 -10.82
N ALA A 47 0.75 9.44 -10.23
CA ALA A 47 0.92 9.09 -8.82
C ALA A 47 1.12 7.58 -8.66
N THR A 48 1.78 7.19 -7.57
CA THR A 48 1.83 5.81 -7.09
C THR A 48 1.23 5.76 -5.70
N ARG A 49 0.51 4.68 -5.39
CA ARG A 49 -0.03 4.43 -4.06
C ARG A 49 0.41 3.05 -3.62
N TYR A 50 1.04 2.95 -2.47
CA TYR A 50 1.49 1.69 -1.89
C TYR A 50 1.10 1.58 -0.43
N GLY A 51 1.03 0.33 0.05
CA GLY A 51 0.67 0.00 1.41
C GLY A 51 1.82 0.15 2.39
N ASN A 52 1.78 -0.65 3.44
CA ASN A 52 2.82 -0.64 4.46
C ASN A 52 4.12 -1.20 3.91
N VAL A 53 5.18 -0.40 3.91
CA VAL A 53 6.54 -0.85 3.60
C VAL A 53 7.15 -1.47 4.86
N MET A 54 7.50 -2.76 4.76
CA MET A 54 8.08 -3.53 5.87
C MET A 54 9.38 -2.91 6.37
N CYS A 55 9.63 -3.02 7.66
CA CYS A 55 10.80 -2.50 8.35
C CYS A 55 11.03 -0.97 8.20
N SER A 56 10.02 -0.22 7.75
CA SER A 56 10.10 1.24 7.76
C SER A 56 10.18 1.78 9.19
N ARG A 57 10.73 3.01 9.34
CA ARG A 57 10.92 3.64 10.64
C ARG A 57 9.59 3.75 11.40
N GLY A 58 9.55 3.23 12.63
CA GLY A 58 8.36 3.25 13.48
C GLY A 58 7.28 2.24 13.09
N SER A 59 7.57 1.32 12.16
CA SER A 59 6.64 0.25 11.78
C SER A 59 6.64 -0.90 12.77
N ILE A 60 5.69 -1.82 12.58
CA ILE A 60 5.38 -2.87 13.56
C ILE A 60 6.49 -3.93 13.68
N ILE A 61 7.21 -4.27 12.59
CA ILE A 61 8.27 -5.28 12.63
C ILE A 61 9.43 -4.82 13.52
N PRO A 62 10.01 -3.61 13.36
CA PRO A 62 11.00 -3.08 14.29
C PRO A 62 10.51 -3.00 15.72
N LEU A 63 9.22 -2.68 15.93
CA LEU A 63 8.63 -2.64 17.27
C LEU A 63 8.66 -4.04 17.92
N PHE A 64 8.23 -5.07 17.21
CA PHE A 64 8.23 -6.44 17.72
C PHE A 64 9.64 -6.94 18.04
N ILE A 65 10.59 -6.69 17.14
CA ILE A 65 12.01 -7.06 17.37
C ILE A 65 12.56 -6.34 18.60
N LYS A 66 12.27 -5.06 18.75
CA LYS A 66 12.68 -4.29 19.94
C LYS A 66 12.09 -4.89 21.22
N GLN A 67 10.79 -5.19 21.23
CA GLN A 67 10.12 -5.79 22.39
C GLN A 67 10.69 -7.16 22.75
N ILE A 68 11.05 -7.98 21.74
CA ILE A 68 11.73 -9.25 21.94
C ILE A 68 13.09 -9.04 22.64
N LYS A 69 13.92 -8.14 22.11
CA LYS A 69 15.26 -7.86 22.67
C LYS A 69 15.20 -7.29 24.08
N GLU A 70 14.19 -6.52 24.41
CA GLU A 70 13.96 -5.96 25.74
C GLU A 70 13.31 -6.96 26.72
N GLY A 71 12.92 -8.16 26.26
CA GLY A 71 12.27 -9.18 27.09
C GLY A 71 10.87 -8.77 27.58
N VAL A 72 10.22 -7.81 26.91
CA VAL A 72 8.88 -7.34 27.26
C VAL A 72 7.81 -7.98 26.35
N PRO A 73 6.52 -8.01 26.75
CA PRO A 73 5.46 -8.54 25.90
C PRO A 73 5.37 -7.83 24.56
N MET A 74 5.17 -8.60 23.49
CA MET A 74 4.88 -8.09 22.15
C MET A 74 3.43 -7.56 22.12
N THR A 75 3.25 -6.28 21.81
CA THR A 75 1.93 -5.65 21.85
C THR A 75 1.24 -5.69 20.50
N VAL A 76 0.07 -6.32 20.45
CA VAL A 76 -0.81 -6.40 19.26
C VAL A 76 -2.10 -5.65 19.56
N THR A 77 -2.54 -4.80 18.64
CA THR A 77 -3.78 -4.03 18.81
C THR A 77 -5.01 -4.92 18.64
N ILE A 78 -5.34 -5.31 17.42
CA ILE A 78 -6.38 -6.30 17.11
C ILE A 78 -5.72 -7.40 16.28
N PRO A 79 -5.82 -8.68 16.72
CA PRO A 79 -5.16 -9.81 16.03
C PRO A 79 -5.52 -9.95 14.55
N GLU A 80 -6.78 -9.73 14.22
CA GLU A 80 -7.37 -9.93 12.89
C GLU A 80 -7.12 -8.75 11.94
N MET A 81 -6.58 -7.63 12.41
CA MET A 81 -6.19 -6.52 11.53
C MET A 81 -5.22 -7.01 10.47
N THR A 82 -5.45 -6.57 9.24
CA THR A 82 -4.59 -6.95 8.11
C THR A 82 -3.79 -5.78 7.59
N ARG A 83 -2.58 -6.05 7.14
CA ARG A 83 -1.70 -5.08 6.52
C ARG A 83 -1.05 -5.69 5.28
N PHE A 84 -0.84 -4.87 4.26
CA PHE A 84 -0.06 -5.27 3.11
C PHE A 84 1.40 -5.53 3.52
N MET A 85 2.01 -6.55 2.92
CA MET A 85 3.41 -6.91 3.11
C MET A 85 4.19 -6.54 1.84
N MET A 86 4.80 -5.38 1.85
CA MET A 86 5.52 -4.82 0.72
C MET A 86 6.96 -4.52 1.12
N SER A 87 7.92 -4.93 0.31
CA SER A 87 9.32 -4.59 0.52
C SER A 87 9.62 -3.16 0.04
N LEU A 88 10.80 -2.64 0.41
CA LEU A 88 11.26 -1.37 -0.13
C LEU A 88 11.54 -1.48 -1.63
N ASP A 89 12.07 -2.61 -2.08
CA ASP A 89 12.35 -2.88 -3.50
C ASP A 89 11.05 -2.89 -4.32
N ASP A 90 9.98 -3.47 -3.81
CA ASP A 90 8.65 -3.41 -4.45
C ASP A 90 8.18 -1.95 -4.60
N ALA A 91 8.32 -1.15 -3.54
CA ALA A 91 7.93 0.25 -3.57
C ALA A 91 8.75 1.05 -4.61
N VAL A 92 10.06 0.78 -4.72
CA VAL A 92 10.94 1.37 -5.74
C VAL A 92 10.54 0.91 -7.13
N ASN A 93 10.31 -0.39 -7.33
CA ASN A 93 9.89 -0.96 -8.61
C ASN A 93 8.57 -0.36 -9.09
N LEU A 94 7.60 -0.15 -8.20
CA LEU A 94 6.36 0.54 -8.55
C LEU A 94 6.61 1.95 -9.09
N VAL A 95 7.53 2.70 -8.48
CA VAL A 95 7.89 4.06 -8.96
C VAL A 95 8.57 4.01 -10.32
N LEU A 96 9.51 3.08 -10.52
CA LEU A 96 10.20 2.89 -11.79
C LEU A 96 9.21 2.48 -12.89
N TYR A 97 8.30 1.55 -12.58
CA TYR A 97 7.24 1.14 -13.49
C TYR A 97 6.35 2.33 -13.91
N ALA A 98 5.96 3.18 -12.95
CA ALA A 98 5.20 4.38 -13.25
C ALA A 98 5.98 5.40 -14.10
N PHE A 99 7.30 5.53 -13.88
CA PHE A 99 8.13 6.36 -14.75
C PHE A 99 8.16 5.87 -16.20
N GLU A 100 8.10 4.56 -16.42
CA GLU A 100 8.15 3.98 -17.76
C GLU A 100 6.78 4.06 -18.46
N HIS A 101 5.72 3.66 -17.77
CA HIS A 101 4.43 3.34 -18.39
C HIS A 101 3.33 4.40 -18.17
N ALA A 102 3.54 5.41 -17.32
CA ALA A 102 2.46 6.33 -16.97
C ALA A 102 2.07 7.26 -18.11
N GLU A 103 0.76 7.47 -18.21
CA GLU A 103 0.11 8.57 -18.92
C GLU A 103 -0.27 9.70 -17.95
N PRO A 104 -0.61 10.91 -18.45
CA PRO A 104 -0.95 12.03 -17.59
C PRO A 104 -2.11 11.73 -16.65
N GLY A 105 -1.90 11.89 -15.34
CA GLY A 105 -2.91 11.73 -14.32
C GLY A 105 -3.15 10.30 -13.85
N ASP A 106 -2.43 9.31 -14.35
CA ASP A 106 -2.54 7.92 -13.88
C ASP A 106 -2.19 7.77 -12.41
N LEU A 107 -2.85 6.82 -11.77
CA LEU A 107 -2.48 6.28 -10.46
C LEU A 107 -2.09 4.81 -10.64
N PHE A 108 -0.89 4.45 -10.20
CA PHE A 108 -0.43 3.06 -10.15
C PHE A 108 -0.45 2.51 -8.73
N VAL A 109 -0.87 1.26 -8.62
CA VAL A 109 -0.88 0.48 -7.38
C VAL A 109 -0.25 -0.87 -7.66
N GLN A 110 0.71 -1.28 -6.83
CA GLN A 110 1.26 -2.63 -6.90
C GLN A 110 0.40 -3.59 -6.10
N LYS A 111 0.14 -4.76 -6.67
CA LYS A 111 -0.50 -5.85 -5.95
C LYS A 111 0.49 -6.44 -4.96
N ALA A 112 0.09 -6.55 -3.71
CA ALA A 112 0.91 -7.10 -2.65
C ALA A 112 0.11 -8.12 -1.83
N PRO A 113 0.76 -9.15 -1.29
CA PRO A 113 0.12 -10.03 -0.31
C PRO A 113 -0.10 -9.27 1.00
N ALA A 114 -0.91 -9.85 1.87
CA ALA A 114 -1.18 -9.30 3.19
C ALA A 114 -1.01 -10.35 4.28
N ALA A 115 -0.89 -9.89 5.51
CA ALA A 115 -0.89 -10.74 6.69
C ALA A 115 -1.77 -10.14 7.79
N THR A 116 -2.24 -10.99 8.70
CA THR A 116 -2.80 -10.53 9.97
C THR A 116 -1.68 -10.07 10.89
N ILE A 117 -2.00 -9.17 11.81
CA ILE A 117 -1.01 -8.69 12.78
C ILE A 117 -0.59 -9.83 13.73
N ILE A 118 -1.49 -10.76 14.05
CA ILE A 118 -1.15 -11.90 14.91
C ILE A 118 -0.20 -12.88 14.20
N ASP A 119 -0.42 -13.17 12.91
CA ASP A 119 0.47 -14.05 12.15
C ASP A 119 1.86 -13.41 12.00
N LEU A 120 1.91 -12.10 11.76
CA LEU A 120 3.17 -11.36 11.69
C LEU A 120 3.92 -11.39 13.03
N ALA A 121 3.22 -11.16 14.16
CA ALA A 121 3.82 -11.25 15.49
C ALA A 121 4.35 -12.66 15.78
N THR A 122 3.59 -13.68 15.40
CA THR A 122 3.99 -15.09 15.54
C THR A 122 5.21 -15.40 14.69
N ALA A 123 5.25 -14.99 13.43
CA ALA A 123 6.39 -15.20 12.55
C ALA A 123 7.68 -14.55 13.08
N VAL A 124 7.59 -13.28 13.55
CA VAL A 124 8.75 -12.60 14.15
C VAL A 124 9.21 -13.31 15.42
N ARG A 125 8.30 -13.68 16.32
CA ARG A 125 8.62 -14.39 17.56
C ARG A 125 9.31 -15.73 17.29
N GLU A 126 8.82 -16.50 16.32
CA GLU A 126 9.41 -17.79 15.96
C GLU A 126 10.79 -17.64 15.32
N LEU A 127 11.00 -16.64 14.45
CA LEU A 127 12.30 -16.36 13.85
C LEU A 127 13.39 -16.04 14.89
N PHE A 128 13.02 -15.32 15.92
CA PHE A 128 13.93 -14.95 17.02
C PHE A 128 13.99 -16.03 18.10
N HIS A 129 13.35 -17.20 17.94
CA HIS A 129 13.23 -18.23 18.98
C HIS A 129 12.83 -17.68 20.34
N ALA A 130 12.01 -16.63 20.35
CA ALA A 130 11.63 -15.88 21.54
C ALA A 130 10.39 -16.47 22.20
N ASN A 131 10.30 -16.31 23.54
CA ASN A 131 9.18 -16.78 24.34
C ASN A 131 8.31 -15.62 24.87
N ASN A 132 8.45 -14.42 24.31
CA ASN A 132 7.70 -13.26 24.72
C ASN A 132 6.18 -13.50 24.57
N GLU A 133 5.43 -13.08 25.58
CA GLU A 133 3.96 -13.08 25.52
C GLU A 133 3.49 -12.14 24.40
N ILE A 134 2.47 -12.54 23.64
CA ILE A 134 1.76 -11.64 22.73
C ILE A 134 0.56 -11.07 23.49
N LYS A 135 0.63 -9.78 23.82
CA LYS A 135 -0.38 -9.07 24.59
C LYS A 135 -1.29 -8.25 23.69
N ILE A 136 -2.60 -8.55 23.72
CA ILE A 136 -3.60 -7.77 22.99
C ILE A 136 -3.94 -6.51 23.76
N ILE A 137 -3.79 -5.33 23.15
CA ILE A 137 -3.99 -4.02 23.77
C ILE A 137 -5.21 -3.24 23.25
N GLY A 138 -5.93 -3.79 22.27
CA GLY A 138 -7.08 -3.14 21.65
C GLY A 138 -6.69 -2.11 20.57
N ALA A 139 -7.67 -1.67 19.78
CA ALA A 139 -7.48 -0.70 18.70
C ALA A 139 -7.10 0.69 19.25
N ARG A 140 -6.22 1.38 18.53
CA ARG A 140 -5.96 2.80 18.75
C ARG A 140 -6.96 3.64 17.97
N HIS A 141 -7.17 4.87 18.40
CA HIS A 141 -8.02 5.80 17.67
C HIS A 141 -7.48 6.01 16.24
N GLY A 142 -8.35 5.84 15.26
CA GLY A 142 -7.98 6.04 13.85
C GLY A 142 -7.22 4.88 13.20
N GLU A 143 -7.14 3.70 13.82
CA GLU A 143 -6.65 2.48 13.17
C GLU A 143 -7.77 1.80 12.38
N LYS A 144 -7.46 1.38 11.17
CA LYS A 144 -8.38 0.62 10.29
C LYS A 144 -8.17 -0.88 10.48
N MET A 145 -9.25 -1.66 10.35
CA MET A 145 -9.16 -3.14 10.34
C MET A 145 -8.33 -3.65 9.16
N TYR A 146 -8.42 -3.00 8.02
CA TYR A 146 -7.66 -3.27 6.81
C TYR A 146 -7.30 -1.97 6.10
N GLU A 147 -6.28 -2.00 5.26
CA GLU A 147 -5.86 -0.88 4.44
C GLU A 147 -6.35 -1.06 3.01
N THR A 148 -6.86 0.01 2.42
CA THR A 148 -7.37 0.03 1.04
C THR A 148 -6.38 0.72 0.12
N LEU A 149 -6.01 0.08 -0.98
CA LEU A 149 -5.13 0.65 -2.00
C LEU A 149 -5.91 1.25 -3.18
N CYS A 150 -7.01 0.59 -3.59
CA CYS A 150 -7.93 1.16 -4.57
C CYS A 150 -9.35 1.09 -4.04
N THR A 151 -10.06 2.20 -4.13
CA THR A 151 -11.48 2.28 -3.78
C THR A 151 -12.34 1.53 -4.80
N LYS A 152 -13.56 1.18 -4.45
CA LYS A 152 -14.51 0.54 -5.37
C LYS A 152 -14.71 1.35 -6.66
N GLU A 153 -14.80 2.67 -6.54
CA GLU A 153 -14.93 3.57 -7.69
C GLU A 153 -13.67 3.53 -8.58
N GLU A 154 -12.47 3.51 -7.98
CA GLU A 154 -11.21 3.39 -8.72
C GLU A 154 -11.11 2.05 -9.42
N MET A 155 -11.49 0.95 -8.76
CA MET A 155 -11.47 -0.40 -9.34
C MET A 155 -12.43 -0.56 -10.52
N SER A 156 -13.56 0.15 -10.52
CA SER A 156 -14.52 0.10 -11.64
C SER A 156 -13.94 0.60 -12.97
N LYS A 157 -12.83 1.33 -12.95
CA LYS A 157 -12.14 1.86 -14.13
C LYS A 157 -10.67 1.44 -14.20
N ALA A 158 -10.21 0.62 -13.26
CA ALA A 158 -8.83 0.16 -13.22
C ALA A 158 -8.54 -0.86 -14.32
N PHE A 159 -7.34 -0.80 -14.87
CA PHE A 159 -6.77 -1.83 -15.74
C PHE A 159 -5.91 -2.76 -14.89
N ASP A 160 -6.14 -4.05 -15.03
CA ASP A 160 -5.29 -5.09 -14.47
C ASP A 160 -4.10 -5.36 -15.40
N LEU A 161 -2.89 -5.06 -14.91
CA LEU A 161 -1.64 -5.21 -15.66
C LEU A 161 -0.77 -6.35 -15.08
N GLY A 162 -1.39 -7.37 -14.48
CA GLY A 162 -0.68 -8.46 -13.81
C GLY A 162 -0.29 -8.08 -12.39
N ASP A 163 0.93 -7.61 -12.17
CA ASP A 163 1.42 -7.23 -10.85
C ASP A 163 0.96 -5.84 -10.39
N PHE A 164 0.37 -5.06 -11.30
CA PHE A 164 -0.05 -3.69 -11.04
C PHE A 164 -1.50 -3.45 -11.41
N TYR A 165 -2.14 -2.51 -10.72
CA TYR A 165 -3.34 -1.84 -11.20
C TYR A 165 -2.96 -0.45 -11.69
N ARG A 166 -3.48 -0.07 -12.87
CA ARG A 166 -3.47 1.29 -13.39
C ARG A 166 -4.87 1.86 -13.30
N VAL A 167 -5.03 2.93 -12.55
CA VAL A 167 -6.28 3.69 -12.46
C VAL A 167 -6.10 4.96 -13.29
N PRO A 168 -6.76 5.08 -14.46
CA PRO A 168 -6.63 6.24 -15.31
C PRO A 168 -7.31 7.45 -14.66
N ALA A 169 -6.77 8.64 -14.94
CA ALA A 169 -7.44 9.87 -14.57
C ALA A 169 -8.76 10.01 -15.31
N ASP A 170 -9.78 10.52 -14.60
CA ASP A 170 -11.02 10.87 -15.23
C ASP A 170 -10.90 12.26 -15.87
N PHE A 171 -10.72 12.29 -17.19
CA PHE A 171 -10.67 13.52 -18.00
C PHE A 171 -12.01 13.88 -18.64
N ARG A 172 -13.08 13.19 -18.27
CA ARG A 172 -14.41 13.47 -18.83
C ARG A 172 -14.85 14.87 -18.45
N ASP A 173 -15.42 15.56 -19.42
CA ASP A 173 -16.11 16.81 -19.21
C ASP A 173 -17.48 16.56 -18.53
N LEU A 174 -18.07 17.56 -17.88
CA LEU A 174 -19.39 17.44 -17.23
C LEU A 174 -20.53 17.04 -18.19
N ASN A 175 -20.24 16.85 -19.45
CA ASN A 175 -21.19 16.46 -20.49
C ASN A 175 -21.33 14.92 -20.56
N TYR A 176 -22.07 14.34 -19.62
CA TYR A 176 -22.23 12.89 -19.42
C TYR A 176 -22.79 12.12 -20.64
N THR A 177 -23.44 12.79 -21.60
CA THR A 177 -24.10 12.13 -22.73
C THR A 177 -23.16 11.60 -23.80
N LYS A 178 -21.89 11.99 -23.81
CA LYS A 178 -20.90 11.58 -24.84
C LYS A 178 -20.10 10.33 -24.50
N TYR A 179 -20.22 9.76 -23.29
CA TYR A 179 -19.29 8.78 -22.76
C TYR A 179 -19.93 7.46 -22.32
N ILE A 180 -20.92 6.97 -23.05
CA ILE A 180 -21.37 5.59 -22.89
C ILE A 180 -20.34 4.71 -23.61
N GLN A 181 -19.35 4.20 -22.88
CA GLN A 181 -18.45 3.18 -23.43
C GLN A 181 -19.20 1.85 -23.56
N LYS A 182 -19.32 1.36 -24.79
CA LYS A 182 -19.92 0.05 -25.09
C LYS A 182 -19.01 -1.12 -24.70
N ASP A 183 -17.69 -0.88 -24.53
CA ASP A 183 -16.69 -1.88 -24.15
C ASP A 183 -15.83 -1.30 -23.00
N GLY A 184 -16.41 -1.23 -21.82
CA GLY A 184 -15.68 -0.86 -20.60
C GLY A 184 -14.83 -2.03 -20.07
N PRO A 185 -13.76 -1.75 -19.27
CA PRO A 185 -13.03 -2.80 -18.57
C PRO A 185 -14.02 -3.62 -17.72
N LYS A 186 -13.74 -4.92 -17.55
CA LYS A 186 -14.52 -5.79 -16.65
C LYS A 186 -14.68 -5.03 -15.32
N LEU A 187 -15.92 -4.75 -14.95
CA LEU A 187 -16.23 -4.13 -13.65
C LEU A 187 -15.69 -5.05 -12.56
N ILE A 188 -14.58 -4.65 -11.94
CA ILE A 188 -14.15 -5.26 -10.70
C ILE A 188 -15.09 -4.69 -9.65
N GLU A 189 -15.97 -5.54 -9.12
CA GLU A 189 -17.11 -5.10 -8.31
C GLU A 189 -16.72 -4.65 -6.90
N ASP A 190 -15.48 -4.90 -6.47
CA ASP A 190 -15.04 -4.66 -5.11
C ASP A 190 -13.76 -3.81 -5.04
N GLU A 191 -13.50 -3.20 -3.89
CA GLU A 191 -12.26 -2.47 -3.63
C GLU A 191 -11.06 -3.41 -3.53
N TYR A 192 -9.84 -2.91 -3.74
CA TYR A 192 -8.61 -3.65 -3.49
C TYR A 192 -8.03 -3.26 -2.13
N ASN A 193 -8.06 -4.20 -1.19
CA ASN A 193 -7.64 -3.96 0.19
C ASN A 193 -6.86 -5.15 0.79
N SER A 194 -6.26 -4.96 1.96
CA SER A 194 -5.45 -5.98 2.62
C SER A 194 -6.27 -7.15 3.20
N ALA A 195 -7.59 -7.07 3.24
CA ALA A 195 -8.45 -8.18 3.68
C ALA A 195 -8.81 -9.14 2.53
N ASN A 196 -8.84 -8.65 1.28
CA ASN A 196 -9.26 -9.44 0.11
C ASN A 196 -8.13 -9.80 -0.86
N THR A 197 -6.88 -9.52 -0.53
CA THR A 197 -5.71 -9.98 -1.28
C THR A 197 -5.19 -11.33 -0.77
N ARG A 198 -4.19 -11.90 -1.46
CA ARG A 198 -3.51 -13.13 -1.03
C ARG A 198 -3.01 -12.99 0.40
N ARG A 199 -3.41 -13.94 1.26
CA ARG A 199 -2.96 -14.01 2.66
C ARG A 199 -1.70 -14.86 2.76
N LEU A 200 -0.68 -14.36 3.44
CA LEU A 200 0.52 -15.13 3.78
C LEU A 200 0.31 -15.92 5.05
N SER A 201 0.76 -17.18 5.04
CA SER A 201 0.89 -18.00 6.23
C SER A 201 2.09 -17.56 7.09
N VAL A 202 2.16 -18.06 8.33
CA VAL A 202 3.30 -17.78 9.23
C VAL A 202 4.63 -18.22 8.60
N ASP A 203 4.68 -19.38 7.92
CA ASP A 203 5.91 -19.86 7.28
C ASP A 203 6.30 -19.01 6.07
N GLU A 204 5.35 -18.58 5.24
CA GLU A 204 5.61 -17.65 4.15
C GLU A 204 6.09 -16.28 4.68
N LEU A 205 5.52 -15.81 5.80
CA LEU A 205 5.98 -14.59 6.47
C LEU A 205 7.41 -14.71 6.98
N LYS A 206 7.79 -15.85 7.59
CA LYS A 206 9.17 -16.08 8.01
C LYS A 206 10.14 -16.01 6.82
N GLN A 207 9.78 -16.64 5.70
CA GLN A 207 10.60 -16.58 4.48
C GLN A 207 10.73 -15.15 3.95
N LEU A 208 9.63 -14.43 3.89
CA LEU A 208 9.61 -13.03 3.47
C LEU A 208 10.44 -12.14 4.40
N LEU A 209 10.30 -12.30 5.71
CA LEU A 209 11.07 -11.55 6.71
C LEU A 209 12.57 -11.82 6.59
N LEU A 210 12.99 -13.07 6.34
CA LEU A 210 14.39 -13.43 6.12
C LEU A 210 14.97 -12.85 4.82
N SER A 211 14.16 -12.44 3.86
CA SER A 211 14.64 -11.73 2.66
C SER A 211 15.05 -10.28 2.96
N LEU A 212 14.59 -9.70 4.07
CA LEU A 212 14.85 -8.31 4.44
C LEU A 212 16.19 -8.17 5.17
N ASP A 213 17.07 -7.30 4.68
CA ASP A 213 18.38 -7.03 5.28
C ASP A 213 18.28 -6.66 6.77
N TYR A 214 17.35 -5.76 7.09
CA TYR A 214 17.10 -5.33 8.47
C TYR A 214 16.85 -6.52 9.42
N VAL A 215 15.99 -7.46 9.03
CA VAL A 215 15.66 -8.61 9.87
C VAL A 215 16.86 -9.55 10.02
N ARG A 216 17.60 -9.80 8.92
CA ARG A 216 18.82 -10.64 8.98
C ARG A 216 19.89 -10.05 9.88
N ASP A 217 20.06 -8.72 9.83
CA ASP A 217 21.06 -8.06 10.68
C ASP A 217 20.65 -8.03 12.15
N GLU A 218 19.36 -7.84 12.43
CA GLU A 218 18.83 -7.93 13.79
C GLU A 218 18.94 -9.36 14.38
N LEU A 219 18.77 -10.40 13.55
CA LEU A 219 18.96 -11.81 13.97
C LEU A 219 20.42 -12.16 14.27
N LYS A 220 21.39 -11.60 13.52
CA LYS A 220 22.81 -11.81 13.81
C LYS A 220 23.25 -11.18 15.14
N ASN A 221 22.53 -10.14 15.56
CA ASN A 221 22.83 -9.35 16.76
C ASN A 221 21.91 -9.71 17.97
N TYR A 222 21.17 -10.81 17.87
CA TYR A 222 20.30 -11.34 18.92
C TYR A 222 20.92 -12.58 19.58
#